data_8fa7a5a311c87fb5a285896d62eb4d6b
#
_entry.id   8fa7a5a311c87fb5a285896d62eb4d6b
#
_cell.length_a   1.000
_cell.length_b   1.000
_cell.length_c   1.000
_cell.angle_alpha   90.00
_cell.angle_beta   90.00
_cell.angle_gamma   90.00
#
_symmetry.space_group_name_H-M   'P 1'
#
loop_
_entity.id
_entity.type
_entity.pdbx_description
1 polymer ?
#
loop_
_entity_poly.entity_id
_entity_poly.type
_entity_poly.pdbx_seq_one_letter_code
_entity_poly.pdbx_strand_id
1 'polypeptide(L)'
;MKYSVTTVCLPAMSMAEQAAFLSRLGYDGVELRVRRVADDVRAKAEPSSWGYHVNDVTPENFKDKASEIKRILGDHGMALAGLATNMSCTDMEQFKPALEGAVAAGAPFIRLGAAAGFRGLDTDDYQAIYGETVAGYARCLELSRGTGVKLIVEMHGNTIHPSASLAYRIVSNFSPADVGVIYDPQNMVRDGYETPA
;
A
#
# COMPACT_ATOMS: atom_id res chain seq x y z
N MET A 1 -6.55 -10.23 -18.54
CA MET A 1 -6.59 -9.41 -17.29
C MET A 1 -5.96 -10.25 -16.20
N LYS A 2 -5.25 -9.64 -15.25
CA LYS A 2 -4.70 -10.34 -14.08
C LYS A 2 -5.47 -9.93 -12.83
N TYR A 3 -5.66 -10.89 -11.92
CA TYR A 3 -6.38 -10.69 -10.67
C TYR A 3 -5.48 -10.95 -9.48
N SER A 4 -5.49 -10.06 -8.51
CA SER A 4 -4.78 -10.22 -7.25
C SER A 4 -5.70 -9.95 -6.07
N VAL A 5 -5.34 -10.50 -4.90
CA VAL A 5 -6.04 -10.27 -3.65
C VAL A 5 -5.10 -9.61 -2.66
N THR A 6 -5.59 -8.60 -1.93
CA THR A 6 -4.82 -8.04 -0.82
C THR A 6 -4.79 -9.01 0.36
N THR A 7 -3.61 -9.23 0.91
CA THR A 7 -3.44 -10.13 2.09
C THR A 7 -4.14 -9.59 3.34
N VAL A 8 -4.60 -8.33 3.32
CA VAL A 8 -5.48 -7.74 4.35
C VAL A 8 -6.73 -8.59 4.61
N CYS A 9 -7.25 -9.27 3.55
CA CYS A 9 -8.42 -10.13 3.64
C CYS A 9 -8.16 -11.50 4.27
N LEU A 10 -6.89 -11.88 4.47
CA LEU A 10 -6.46 -13.23 4.89
C LEU A 10 -5.55 -13.19 6.14
N PRO A 11 -5.95 -12.49 7.23
CA PRO A 11 -5.06 -12.23 8.36
C PRO A 11 -4.64 -13.49 9.13
N ALA A 12 -5.47 -14.55 9.10
CA ALA A 12 -5.23 -15.80 9.85
C ALA A 12 -4.38 -16.83 9.09
N MET A 13 -3.93 -16.50 7.86
CA MET A 13 -3.18 -17.45 7.03
C MET A 13 -1.72 -17.03 6.91
N SER A 14 -0.81 -18.00 6.95
CA SER A 14 0.60 -17.81 6.58
C SER A 14 0.74 -17.50 5.07
N MET A 15 1.92 -17.00 4.64
CA MET A 15 2.16 -16.71 3.22
C MET A 15 1.98 -17.95 2.33
N ALA A 16 2.43 -19.11 2.80
CA ALA A 16 2.29 -20.36 2.05
C ALA A 16 0.82 -20.79 1.90
N GLU A 17 0.03 -20.69 2.98
CA GLU A 17 -1.40 -20.98 2.93
C GLU A 17 -2.16 -20.03 2.02
N GLN A 18 -1.84 -18.72 2.06
CA GLN A 18 -2.43 -17.72 1.18
C GLN A 18 -2.10 -18.02 -0.30
N ALA A 19 -0.83 -18.30 -0.62
CA ALA A 19 -0.41 -18.61 -1.97
C ALA A 19 -1.09 -19.88 -2.50
N ALA A 20 -1.12 -20.96 -1.73
CA ALA A 20 -1.78 -22.21 -2.10
C ALA A 20 -3.30 -22.02 -2.29
N PHE A 21 -3.95 -21.27 -1.39
CA PHE A 21 -5.38 -21.02 -1.46
C PHE A 21 -5.77 -20.18 -2.68
N LEU A 22 -5.09 -19.05 -2.88
CA LEU A 22 -5.40 -18.11 -3.96
C LEU A 22 -5.05 -18.66 -5.35
N SER A 23 -3.92 -19.38 -5.48
CA SER A 23 -3.55 -20.06 -6.73
C SER A 23 -4.60 -21.08 -7.14
N ARG A 24 -5.12 -21.88 -6.20
CA ARG A 24 -6.21 -22.84 -6.46
C ARG A 24 -7.51 -22.18 -6.92
N LEU A 25 -7.77 -20.92 -6.49
CA LEU A 25 -8.92 -20.14 -6.94
C LEU A 25 -8.68 -19.40 -8.27
N GLY A 26 -7.48 -19.52 -8.86
CA GLY A 26 -7.14 -18.93 -10.14
C GLY A 26 -6.70 -17.46 -10.07
N TYR A 27 -6.28 -16.96 -8.91
CA TYR A 27 -5.68 -15.63 -8.81
C TYR A 27 -4.22 -15.63 -9.30
N ASP A 28 -3.81 -14.52 -9.92
CA ASP A 28 -2.48 -14.34 -10.51
C ASP A 28 -1.45 -13.81 -9.49
N GLY A 29 -1.89 -13.25 -8.37
CA GLY A 29 -0.97 -12.64 -7.41
C GLY A 29 -1.61 -12.15 -6.12
N VAL A 30 -0.75 -11.56 -5.29
CA VAL A 30 -1.16 -10.93 -4.02
C VAL A 30 -0.66 -9.49 -3.96
N GLU A 31 -1.45 -8.62 -3.36
CA GLU A 31 -1.00 -7.34 -2.83
C GLU A 31 -0.65 -7.55 -1.35
N LEU A 32 0.64 -7.43 -1.02
CA LEU A 32 1.15 -7.76 0.31
C LEU A 32 0.93 -6.61 1.28
N ARG A 33 0.27 -6.90 2.39
CA ARG A 33 0.20 -5.95 3.50
C ARG A 33 1.56 -5.87 4.20
N VAL A 34 2.12 -4.65 4.26
CA VAL A 34 3.33 -4.32 5.02
C VAL A 34 2.98 -3.24 6.03
N ARG A 35 3.01 -3.56 7.33
CA ARG A 35 2.53 -2.64 8.36
C ARG A 35 3.15 -2.91 9.72
N ARG A 36 3.53 -1.86 10.45
CA ARG A 36 3.76 -1.92 11.90
C ARG A 36 2.46 -2.17 12.62
N VAL A 37 2.50 -3.07 13.58
CA VAL A 37 1.39 -3.36 14.49
C VAL A 37 1.85 -3.09 15.92
N ALA A 38 1.03 -2.42 16.71
CA ALA A 38 1.34 -2.11 18.11
C ALA A 38 1.61 -3.39 18.92
N ASP A 39 2.53 -3.32 19.86
CA ASP A 39 2.98 -4.51 20.61
C ASP A 39 1.87 -5.19 21.41
N ASP A 40 0.93 -4.41 21.95
CA ASP A 40 -0.23 -4.93 22.66
C ASP A 40 -1.19 -5.71 21.74
N VAL A 41 -1.33 -5.27 20.46
CA VAL A 41 -2.12 -5.97 19.44
C VAL A 41 -1.40 -7.25 19.00
N ARG A 42 -0.08 -7.17 18.83
CA ARG A 42 0.74 -8.34 18.49
C ARG A 42 0.73 -9.39 19.58
N ALA A 43 0.82 -8.97 20.86
CA ALA A 43 0.81 -9.86 22.02
C ALA A 43 -0.48 -10.66 22.16
N LYS A 44 -1.62 -10.13 21.72
CA LYS A 44 -2.90 -10.85 21.71
C LYS A 44 -2.95 -11.95 20.66
N ALA A 45 -2.15 -11.83 19.59
CA ALA A 45 -2.09 -12.77 18.46
C ALA A 45 -3.47 -13.11 17.85
N GLU A 46 -4.42 -12.16 17.89
CA GLU A 46 -5.76 -12.30 17.32
C GLU A 46 -5.77 -11.75 15.89
N PRO A 47 -5.91 -12.61 14.84
CA PRO A 47 -5.88 -12.16 13.47
C PRO A 47 -7.04 -11.22 13.14
N SER A 48 -6.70 -10.07 12.55
CA SER A 48 -7.69 -9.11 12.04
C SER A 48 -7.13 -8.30 10.86
N SER A 49 -7.99 -7.84 9.97
CA SER A 49 -7.59 -7.22 8.69
C SER A 49 -6.51 -6.13 8.84
N TRP A 50 -6.66 -5.25 9.79
CA TRP A 50 -5.72 -4.14 10.02
C TRP A 50 -4.90 -4.25 11.31
N GLY A 51 -5.12 -5.29 12.12
CA GLY A 51 -4.36 -5.62 13.30
C GLY A 51 -3.28 -6.68 13.04
N TYR A 52 -3.23 -7.70 13.93
CA TYR A 52 -2.27 -8.78 13.80
C TYR A 52 -2.55 -9.67 12.58
N HIS A 53 -1.48 -10.08 11.90
CA HIS A 53 -1.50 -11.09 10.85
C HIS A 53 -0.55 -12.24 11.22
N VAL A 54 -0.93 -13.48 10.93
CA VAL A 54 -0.02 -14.62 11.03
C VAL A 54 1.21 -14.43 10.14
N ASN A 55 0.99 -13.86 8.94
CA ASN A 55 2.07 -13.40 8.07
C ASN A 55 2.50 -11.98 8.46
N ASP A 56 3.13 -11.84 9.63
CA ASP A 56 3.51 -10.55 10.21
C ASP A 56 4.69 -9.90 9.45
N VAL A 57 4.36 -9.16 8.39
CA VAL A 57 5.34 -8.39 7.60
C VAL A 57 5.25 -6.92 7.98
N THR A 58 6.37 -6.41 8.50
CA THR A 58 6.54 -4.99 8.84
C THR A 58 7.58 -4.34 7.94
N PRO A 59 7.66 -3.00 7.86
CA PRO A 59 8.73 -2.33 7.12
C PRO A 59 10.12 -2.85 7.50
N GLU A 60 10.37 -3.10 8.78
CA GLU A 60 11.68 -3.47 9.32
C GLU A 60 12.09 -4.91 8.98
N ASN A 61 11.15 -5.86 8.96
CA ASN A 61 11.45 -7.27 8.71
C ASN A 61 11.23 -7.70 7.25
N PHE A 62 10.69 -6.82 6.41
CA PHE A 62 10.28 -7.19 5.06
C PHE A 62 11.47 -7.60 4.19
N LYS A 63 12.59 -6.88 4.27
CA LYS A 63 13.79 -7.22 3.50
C LYS A 63 14.28 -8.63 3.79
N ASP A 64 14.28 -9.03 5.06
CA ASP A 64 14.74 -10.37 5.48
C ASP A 64 13.77 -11.47 5.01
N LYS A 65 12.48 -11.17 4.95
CA LYS A 65 11.43 -12.09 4.46
C LYS A 65 11.28 -12.11 2.94
N ALA A 66 11.86 -11.14 2.22
CA ALA A 66 11.61 -10.93 0.80
C ALA A 66 11.90 -12.16 -0.07
N SER A 67 13.03 -12.82 0.15
CA SER A 67 13.44 -14.01 -0.61
C SER A 67 12.48 -15.19 -0.38
N GLU A 68 12.04 -15.40 0.86
CA GLU A 68 11.09 -16.44 1.20
C GLU A 68 9.72 -16.17 0.56
N ILE A 69 9.21 -14.95 0.68
CA ILE A 69 7.93 -14.53 0.07
C ILE A 69 7.97 -14.74 -1.43
N LYS A 70 9.05 -14.29 -2.09
CA LYS A 70 9.24 -14.44 -3.53
C LYS A 70 9.25 -15.90 -3.96
N ARG A 71 9.96 -16.76 -3.21
CA ARG A 71 10.00 -18.20 -3.47
C ARG A 71 8.62 -18.84 -3.31
N ILE A 72 7.92 -18.59 -2.20
CA ILE A 72 6.59 -19.13 -1.95
C ILE A 72 5.61 -18.74 -3.07
N LEU A 73 5.58 -17.48 -3.45
CA LEU A 73 4.70 -17.02 -4.54
C LEU A 73 5.07 -17.69 -5.87
N GLY A 74 6.37 -17.78 -6.19
CA GLY A 74 6.86 -18.43 -7.40
C GLY A 74 6.53 -19.91 -7.47
N ASP A 75 6.64 -20.66 -6.36
CA ASP A 75 6.27 -22.07 -6.26
C ASP A 75 4.79 -22.33 -6.57
N HIS A 76 3.94 -21.33 -6.42
CA HIS A 76 2.51 -21.37 -6.75
C HIS A 76 2.14 -20.64 -8.05
N GLY A 77 3.12 -20.20 -8.85
CA GLY A 77 2.89 -19.45 -10.07
C GLY A 77 2.25 -18.08 -9.88
N MET A 78 2.39 -17.50 -8.68
CA MET A 78 1.82 -16.21 -8.31
C MET A 78 2.85 -15.10 -8.34
N ALA A 79 2.39 -13.86 -8.55
CA ALA A 79 3.21 -12.66 -8.50
C ALA A 79 2.94 -11.83 -7.24
N LEU A 80 3.95 -11.08 -6.79
CA LEU A 80 3.75 -9.96 -5.88
C LEU A 80 3.23 -8.78 -6.70
N ALA A 81 1.94 -8.46 -6.55
CA ALA A 81 1.27 -7.41 -7.33
C ALA A 81 1.62 -6.01 -6.84
N GLY A 82 1.95 -5.86 -5.56
CA GLY A 82 2.32 -4.60 -4.95
C GLY A 82 2.25 -4.65 -3.42
N LEU A 83 2.47 -3.51 -2.78
CA LEU A 83 2.43 -3.39 -1.33
C LEU A 83 1.27 -2.53 -0.86
N ALA A 84 0.38 -3.10 -0.04
CA ALA A 84 -0.64 -2.40 0.72
C ALA A 84 -0.03 -1.90 2.04
N THR A 85 0.19 -0.61 2.14
CA THR A 85 0.69 0.01 3.37
C THR A 85 -0.27 1.09 3.88
N ASN A 86 -0.16 1.43 5.17
CA ASN A 86 -0.84 2.60 5.75
C ASN A 86 0.16 3.70 6.09
N MET A 87 1.36 3.65 5.49
CA MET A 87 2.39 4.67 5.72
C MET A 87 1.97 6.00 5.11
N SER A 88 2.16 7.06 5.86
CA SER A 88 2.16 8.41 5.29
C SER A 88 3.37 8.61 4.38
N CYS A 89 3.22 9.40 3.32
CA CYS A 89 4.34 9.82 2.47
C CYS A 89 5.40 10.65 3.20
N THR A 90 5.12 11.10 4.42
CA THR A 90 6.08 11.83 5.27
C THR A 90 6.83 10.92 6.25
N ASP A 91 6.41 9.68 6.43
CA ASP A 91 7.04 8.72 7.34
C ASP A 91 8.26 8.05 6.72
N MET A 92 9.37 8.78 6.68
CA MET A 92 10.64 8.28 6.12
C MET A 92 11.26 7.14 6.93
N GLU A 93 10.91 7.04 8.22
CA GLU A 93 11.41 5.98 9.10
C GLU A 93 10.88 4.61 8.66
N GLN A 94 9.59 4.53 8.32
CA GLN A 94 8.99 3.31 7.79
C GLN A 94 9.22 3.13 6.28
N PHE A 95 9.25 4.23 5.52
CA PHE A 95 9.37 4.16 4.07
C PHE A 95 10.69 3.54 3.60
N LYS A 96 11.82 3.96 4.18
CA LYS A 96 13.14 3.46 3.77
C LYS A 96 13.27 1.93 3.87
N PRO A 97 13.03 1.29 5.03
CA PRO A 97 13.12 -0.17 5.11
C PRO A 97 12.06 -0.88 4.27
N ALA A 98 10.84 -0.31 4.15
CA ALA A 98 9.82 -0.87 3.27
C ALA A 98 10.25 -0.86 1.79
N LEU A 99 10.90 0.22 1.33
CA LEU A 99 11.44 0.31 -0.03
C LEU A 99 12.55 -0.73 -0.25
N GLU A 100 13.46 -0.91 0.70
CA GLU A 100 14.50 -1.94 0.60
C GLU A 100 13.90 -3.34 0.47
N GLY A 101 12.87 -3.64 1.27
CA GLY A 101 12.12 -4.89 1.18
C GLY A 101 11.38 -5.03 -0.15
N ALA A 102 10.75 -3.95 -0.65
CA ALA A 102 10.07 -3.92 -1.94
C ALA A 102 11.03 -4.26 -3.09
N VAL A 103 12.21 -3.64 -3.11
CA VAL A 103 13.26 -3.92 -4.11
C VAL A 103 13.70 -5.37 -4.03
N ALA A 104 13.99 -5.88 -2.84
CA ALA A 104 14.43 -7.26 -2.63
C ALA A 104 13.36 -8.28 -3.07
N ALA A 105 12.09 -8.01 -2.79
CA ALA A 105 10.97 -8.86 -3.18
C ALA A 105 10.57 -8.70 -4.66
N GLY A 106 11.00 -7.65 -5.33
CA GLY A 106 10.60 -7.31 -6.69
C GLY A 106 9.16 -6.77 -6.78
N ALA A 107 8.71 -6.06 -5.75
CA ALA A 107 7.41 -5.41 -5.74
C ALA A 107 7.37 -4.27 -6.78
N PRO A 108 6.33 -4.18 -7.64
CA PRO A 108 6.26 -3.15 -8.66
C PRO A 108 5.84 -1.78 -8.11
N PHE A 109 5.19 -1.75 -6.94
CA PHE A 109 4.77 -0.49 -6.32
C PHE A 109 4.64 -0.56 -4.80
N ILE A 110 4.68 0.62 -4.18
CA ILE A 110 4.33 0.85 -2.78
C ILE A 110 3.16 1.84 -2.73
N ARG A 111 2.06 1.47 -2.06
CA ARG A 111 0.98 2.39 -1.75
C ARG A 111 1.36 3.26 -0.56
N LEU A 112 1.21 4.59 -0.70
CA LEU A 112 1.44 5.56 0.36
C LEU A 112 0.19 6.42 0.56
N GLY A 113 -0.07 6.81 1.81
CA GLY A 113 -1.09 7.78 2.15
C GLY A 113 -0.62 9.23 1.98
N ALA A 114 -1.54 10.18 2.19
CA ALA A 114 -1.22 11.59 2.32
C ALA A 114 -0.38 11.88 3.58
N ALA A 115 0.07 13.12 3.72
CA ALA A 115 0.82 13.57 4.89
C ALA A 115 0.01 13.41 6.18
N ALA A 116 -1.31 13.66 6.11
CA ALA A 116 -2.25 13.49 7.21
C ALA A 116 -3.63 13.08 6.70
N GLY A 117 -4.49 12.62 7.62
CA GLY A 117 -5.92 12.46 7.36
C GLY A 117 -6.60 13.81 7.15
N PHE A 118 -7.81 13.78 6.57
CA PHE A 118 -8.63 14.97 6.36
C PHE A 118 -10.09 14.65 6.73
N ARG A 119 -10.66 15.41 7.65
CA ARG A 119 -12.03 15.23 8.16
C ARG A 119 -12.99 16.33 7.71
N GLY A 120 -12.45 17.46 7.24
CA GLY A 120 -13.22 18.59 6.75
C GLY A 120 -12.52 19.92 6.99
N LEU A 121 -12.97 20.95 6.28
CA LEU A 121 -12.38 22.29 6.33
C LEU A 121 -12.54 23.01 7.70
N ASP A 122 -13.47 22.53 8.52
CA ASP A 122 -13.67 23.08 9.87
C ASP A 122 -12.58 22.59 10.86
N THR A 123 -11.90 21.51 10.53
CA THR A 123 -10.92 20.86 11.43
C THR A 123 -9.50 20.82 10.88
N ASP A 124 -9.36 20.78 9.54
CA ASP A 124 -8.09 20.50 8.89
C ASP A 124 -7.79 21.51 7.78
N ASP A 125 -6.54 21.93 7.69
CA ASP A 125 -6.06 22.79 6.59
C ASP A 125 -5.71 21.92 5.37
N TYR A 126 -6.63 21.89 4.41
CA TYR A 126 -6.45 21.15 3.15
C TYR A 126 -5.18 21.58 2.40
N GLN A 127 -4.87 22.89 2.36
CA GLN A 127 -3.75 23.38 1.56
C GLN A 127 -2.41 23.00 2.20
N ALA A 128 -2.33 23.06 3.53
CA ALA A 128 -1.16 22.60 4.26
C ALA A 128 -0.92 21.10 4.04
N ILE A 129 -1.96 20.26 4.22
CA ILE A 129 -1.87 18.81 3.99
C ILE A 129 -1.51 18.50 2.54
N TYR A 130 -2.08 19.20 1.57
CA TYR A 130 -1.76 19.03 0.15
C TYR A 130 -0.29 19.36 -0.14
N GLY A 131 0.19 20.51 0.33
CA GLY A 131 1.59 20.92 0.14
C GLY A 131 2.58 19.92 0.77
N GLU A 132 2.31 19.48 2.01
CA GLU A 132 3.11 18.45 2.67
C GLU A 132 3.06 17.10 1.95
N THR A 133 1.90 16.73 1.42
CA THR A 133 1.75 15.48 0.66
C THR A 133 2.60 15.50 -0.61
N VAL A 134 2.53 16.56 -1.41
CA VAL A 134 3.34 16.69 -2.63
C VAL A 134 4.84 16.67 -2.27
N ALA A 135 5.26 17.41 -1.25
CA ALA A 135 6.64 17.39 -0.78
C ALA A 135 7.08 16.01 -0.24
N GLY A 136 6.18 15.31 0.45
CA GLY A 136 6.41 13.96 0.95
C GLY A 136 6.64 12.96 -0.19
N TYR A 137 5.76 12.94 -1.18
CA TYR A 137 5.93 12.11 -2.38
C TYR A 137 7.22 12.43 -3.14
N ALA A 138 7.60 13.71 -3.26
CA ALA A 138 8.87 14.10 -3.88
C ALA A 138 10.07 13.48 -3.16
N ARG A 139 10.10 13.53 -1.81
CA ARG A 139 11.16 12.90 -1.00
C ARG A 139 11.20 11.38 -1.14
N CYS A 140 10.02 10.72 -1.13
CA CYS A 140 9.93 9.28 -1.38
C CYS A 140 10.45 8.92 -2.77
N LEU A 141 10.11 9.73 -3.78
CA LEU A 141 10.55 9.53 -5.16
C LEU A 141 12.06 9.67 -5.34
N GLU A 142 12.71 10.61 -4.65
CA GLU A 142 14.17 10.72 -4.65
C GLU A 142 14.85 9.41 -4.23
N LEU A 143 14.27 8.71 -3.24
CA LEU A 143 14.81 7.43 -2.76
C LEU A 143 14.43 6.25 -3.66
N SER A 144 13.24 6.25 -4.26
CA SER A 144 12.77 5.15 -5.11
C SER A 144 13.25 5.23 -6.55
N ARG A 145 13.81 6.36 -6.98
CA ARG A 145 14.30 6.56 -8.35
C ARG A 145 15.34 5.52 -8.73
N GLY A 146 15.14 4.87 -9.88
CA GLY A 146 16.04 3.84 -10.39
C GLY A 146 15.88 2.46 -9.75
N THR A 147 15.01 2.31 -8.75
CA THR A 147 14.75 1.01 -8.10
C THR A 147 13.74 0.15 -8.85
N GLY A 148 12.97 0.73 -9.76
CA GLY A 148 11.85 0.07 -10.44
C GLY A 148 10.55 0.03 -9.61
N VAL A 149 10.56 0.56 -8.38
CA VAL A 149 9.38 0.61 -7.50
C VAL A 149 8.63 1.93 -7.71
N LYS A 150 7.38 1.83 -8.14
CA LYS A 150 6.49 2.98 -8.34
C LYS A 150 5.78 3.36 -7.04
N LEU A 151 5.54 4.64 -6.83
CA LEU A 151 4.71 5.13 -5.73
C LEU A 151 3.26 5.25 -6.17
N ILE A 152 2.32 4.86 -5.31
CA ILE A 152 0.90 4.85 -5.68
C ILE A 152 0.06 5.48 -4.57
N VAL A 153 -0.85 6.38 -4.97
CA VAL A 153 -1.94 6.94 -4.15
C VAL A 153 -3.16 6.05 -4.32
N GLU A 154 -3.82 5.64 -3.24
CA GLU A 154 -5.15 5.03 -3.29
C GLU A 154 -6.22 6.09 -3.03
N MET A 155 -7.27 6.14 -3.84
CA MET A 155 -8.45 6.95 -3.51
C MET A 155 -9.11 6.39 -2.25
N HIS A 156 -9.21 7.20 -1.19
CA HIS A 156 -9.68 6.72 0.11
C HIS A 156 -10.37 7.82 0.92
N GLY A 157 -11.44 7.46 1.61
CA GLY A 157 -12.15 8.35 2.54
C GLY A 157 -11.27 8.82 3.71
N ASN A 158 -11.68 9.91 4.34
CA ASN A 158 -10.92 10.60 5.40
C ASN A 158 -9.52 11.05 4.99
N THR A 159 -9.33 11.34 3.71
CA THR A 159 -8.09 11.86 3.11
C THR A 159 -8.39 13.06 2.23
N ILE A 160 -7.34 13.75 1.76
CA ILE A 160 -7.48 14.83 0.77
C ILE A 160 -7.69 14.31 -0.67
N HIS A 161 -7.78 12.98 -0.88
CA HIS A 161 -7.87 12.34 -2.20
C HIS A 161 -8.94 11.22 -2.29
N PRO A 162 -10.19 11.48 -1.83
CA PRO A 162 -11.25 10.47 -1.86
C PRO A 162 -11.83 10.24 -3.26
N SER A 163 -11.53 11.07 -4.25
CA SER A 163 -12.05 10.99 -5.61
C SER A 163 -10.94 11.03 -6.67
N ALA A 164 -11.29 10.66 -7.90
CA ALA A 164 -10.35 10.67 -9.03
C ALA A 164 -9.78 12.07 -9.29
N SER A 165 -10.61 13.11 -9.25
CA SER A 165 -10.21 14.50 -9.46
C SER A 165 -9.23 14.98 -8.37
N LEU A 166 -9.49 14.62 -7.11
CA LEU A 166 -8.64 15.00 -5.98
C LEU A 166 -7.32 14.20 -5.96
N ALA A 167 -7.37 12.90 -6.28
CA ALA A 167 -6.14 12.11 -6.44
C ALA A 167 -5.29 12.64 -7.60
N TYR A 168 -5.91 13.03 -8.73
CA TYR A 168 -5.22 13.63 -9.88
C TYR A 168 -4.45 14.92 -9.50
N ARG A 169 -5.00 15.75 -8.62
CA ARG A 169 -4.30 16.96 -8.14
C ARG A 169 -2.95 16.65 -7.51
N ILE A 170 -2.82 15.51 -6.82
CA ILE A 170 -1.56 15.08 -6.22
C ILE A 170 -0.63 14.53 -7.30
N VAL A 171 -1.10 13.54 -8.07
CA VAL A 171 -0.22 12.81 -8.99
C VAL A 171 0.20 13.61 -10.21
N SER A 172 -0.57 14.65 -10.60
CA SER A 172 -0.21 15.55 -11.69
C SER A 172 1.06 16.39 -11.46
N ASN A 173 1.57 16.42 -10.22
CA ASN A 173 2.86 17.02 -9.90
C ASN A 173 4.06 16.15 -10.30
N PHE A 174 3.83 14.90 -10.72
CA PHE A 174 4.88 13.91 -10.96
C PHE A 174 4.71 13.26 -12.34
N SER A 175 5.79 12.62 -12.81
CA SER A 175 5.70 11.74 -13.98
C SER A 175 4.77 10.55 -13.70
N PRO A 176 3.85 10.21 -14.62
CA PRO A 176 3.01 9.02 -14.46
C PRO A 176 3.79 7.70 -14.50
N ALA A 177 5.06 7.72 -14.91
CA ALA A 177 5.95 6.58 -14.77
C ALA A 177 6.35 6.33 -13.31
N ASP A 178 6.43 7.39 -12.50
CA ASP A 178 6.96 7.37 -11.14
C ASP A 178 5.86 7.32 -10.07
N VAL A 179 4.78 8.08 -10.27
CA VAL A 179 3.65 8.15 -9.32
C VAL A 179 2.35 7.84 -10.05
N GLY A 180 1.52 6.98 -9.46
CA GLY A 180 0.24 6.56 -10.01
C GLY A 180 -0.89 6.57 -8.99
N VAL A 181 -2.07 6.10 -9.43
CA VAL A 181 -3.28 6.01 -8.61
C VAL A 181 -3.81 4.58 -8.63
N ILE A 182 -4.24 4.07 -7.47
CA ILE A 182 -5.17 2.95 -7.40
C ILE A 182 -6.56 3.53 -7.61
N TYR A 183 -7.19 3.15 -8.73
CA TYR A 183 -8.58 3.48 -9.00
C TYR A 183 -9.46 2.57 -8.17
N ASP A 184 -10.04 3.13 -7.10
CA ASP A 184 -10.98 2.43 -6.22
C ASP A 184 -12.39 3.00 -6.42
N PRO A 185 -13.22 2.38 -7.27
CA PRO A 185 -14.56 2.88 -7.56
C PRO A 185 -15.48 2.82 -6.35
N GLN A 186 -15.27 1.90 -5.40
CA GLN A 186 -16.08 1.82 -4.19
C GLN A 186 -15.82 3.02 -3.28
N ASN A 187 -14.55 3.31 -3.00
CA ASN A 187 -14.19 4.48 -2.20
C ASN A 187 -14.61 5.79 -2.89
N MET A 188 -14.46 5.87 -4.21
CA MET A 188 -14.85 7.05 -4.97
C MET A 188 -16.36 7.34 -4.88
N VAL A 189 -17.21 6.32 -5.03
CA VAL A 189 -18.67 6.48 -4.93
C VAL A 189 -19.10 6.78 -3.50
N ARG A 190 -18.52 6.08 -2.54
CA ARG A 190 -18.89 6.20 -1.13
C ARG A 190 -18.41 7.49 -0.49
N ASP A 191 -17.15 7.84 -0.71
CA ASP A 191 -16.45 8.88 0.04
C ASP A 191 -16.12 10.10 -0.84
N GLY A 192 -15.97 9.92 -2.15
CA GLY A 192 -15.61 10.97 -3.12
C GLY A 192 -16.80 11.64 -3.79
N TYR A 193 -18.01 11.11 -3.62
CA TYR A 193 -19.22 11.60 -4.28
C TYR A 193 -19.14 11.68 -5.82
N GLU A 194 -18.27 10.88 -6.42
CA GLU A 194 -18.13 10.77 -7.88
C GLU A 194 -18.62 9.39 -8.34
N THR A 195 -19.24 9.33 -9.52
CA THR A 195 -19.62 8.07 -10.16
C THR A 195 -18.59 7.69 -11.22
N PRO A 196 -18.26 6.39 -11.38
CA PRO A 196 -17.46 5.93 -12.50
C PRO A 196 -18.14 6.29 -13.83
N ALA A 197 -17.34 6.81 -14.78
CA ALA A 197 -17.84 7.10 -16.13
C ALA A 197 -17.81 5.85 -17.00
#